data_ef85a3ec24029a8e7d5548aa06b1aba1
#
_entry.id   ef85a3ec24029a8e7d5548aa06b1aba1
#
_cell.length_a   1.000
_cell.length_b   1.000
_cell.length_c   1.000
_cell.angle_alpha   90.00
_cell.angle_beta   90.00
_cell.angle_gamma   90.00
#
_symmetry.space_group_name_H-M   'P 1'
#
loop_
_entity.id
_entity.type
_entity.pdbx_description
1 polymer ?
#
loop_
_entity_poly.entity_id
_entity_poly.type
_entity_poly.pdbx_seq_one_letter_code
_entity_poly.pdbx_strand_id
1 'polypeptide(L)'
;MKKLIALLLALVMVLALAACAAKPETTDTKTEETKTEDPAPAEETTGEKMYIPVMAKGFQHQFWQAVAKGSEDAAKDLGVEIYFDGPASETEIDAQVNMVKTELAKNPKAMALAALSTDAVTEILEECAEKNIPVIGFDSGVPGDTTG
;
A
#
# COMPACT_ATOMS: atom_id res chain seq x y z
N MET A 1 -21.26 24.57 -39.69
CA MET A 1 -20.27 23.53 -39.47
C MET A 1 -20.39 22.86 -38.08
N LYS A 2 -20.45 23.59 -36.98
CA LYS A 2 -20.57 23.00 -35.62
C LYS A 2 -21.83 22.17 -35.36
N LYS A 3 -22.97 22.56 -35.97
CA LYS A 3 -24.26 21.83 -35.83
C LYS A 3 -24.31 20.51 -36.62
N LEU A 4 -23.58 20.42 -37.74
CA LEU A 4 -23.49 19.22 -38.56
C LEU A 4 -22.63 18.14 -37.91
N ILE A 5 -21.56 18.52 -37.17
CA ILE A 5 -20.69 17.62 -36.44
C ILE A 5 -21.43 16.99 -35.24
N ALA A 6 -22.26 17.78 -34.54
CA ALA A 6 -23.05 17.26 -33.42
C ALA A 6 -24.11 16.24 -33.87
N LEU A 7 -24.68 16.42 -35.08
CA LEU A 7 -25.69 15.51 -35.63
C LEU A 7 -25.08 14.17 -36.10
N LEU A 8 -23.83 14.22 -36.61
CA LEU A 8 -23.08 13.04 -37.02
C LEU A 8 -22.62 12.20 -35.82
N LEU A 9 -22.23 12.83 -34.69
CA LEU A 9 -21.86 12.17 -33.45
C LEU A 9 -23.05 11.46 -32.78
N ALA A 10 -24.26 12.04 -32.88
CA ALA A 10 -25.48 11.43 -32.34
C ALA A 10 -25.90 10.17 -33.15
N LEU A 11 -25.68 10.19 -34.48
CA LEU A 11 -26.04 9.07 -35.35
C LEU A 11 -25.15 7.85 -35.15
N VAL A 12 -23.88 8.03 -34.81
CA VAL A 12 -22.91 6.93 -34.55
C VAL A 12 -23.24 6.19 -33.25
N MET A 13 -23.80 6.86 -32.23
CA MET A 13 -24.17 6.21 -30.97
C MET A 13 -25.43 5.33 -31.07
N VAL A 14 -26.32 5.59 -32.02
CA VAL A 14 -27.57 4.80 -32.18
C VAL A 14 -27.32 3.46 -32.94
N LEU A 15 -26.26 3.37 -33.75
CA LEU A 15 -25.97 2.15 -34.51
C LEU A 15 -25.20 1.07 -33.70
N ALA A 16 -24.72 1.37 -32.50
CA ALA A 16 -23.95 0.42 -31.68
C ALA A 16 -24.80 -0.51 -30.79
N LEU A 17 -26.11 -0.36 -30.74
CA LEU A 17 -26.99 -1.15 -29.87
C LEU A 17 -27.76 -2.29 -30.55
N ALA A 18 -27.54 -2.60 -31.83
CA ALA A 18 -28.33 -3.57 -32.59
C ALA A 18 -27.61 -4.88 -32.98
N ALA A 19 -26.51 -5.25 -32.32
CA ALA A 19 -25.78 -6.48 -32.66
C ALA A 19 -25.48 -7.34 -31.41
N CYS A 20 -26.52 -7.83 -30.74
CA CYS A 20 -26.38 -8.93 -29.78
C CYS A 20 -27.70 -9.69 -29.63
N ALA A 21 -28.07 -10.44 -30.66
CA ALA A 21 -29.08 -11.51 -30.55
C ALA A 21 -28.82 -12.56 -31.62
N ALA A 22 -28.00 -13.57 -31.33
CA ALA A 22 -28.08 -14.90 -31.93
C ALA A 22 -27.30 -15.92 -31.08
N LYS A 23 -28.01 -16.84 -30.45
CA LYS A 23 -27.54 -18.14 -29.98
C LYS A 23 -27.58 -19.10 -31.19
N PRO A 24 -26.63 -20.04 -31.36
CA PRO A 24 -26.83 -21.39 -30.82
C PRO A 24 -25.59 -22.26 -30.51
N GLU A 25 -25.85 -23.26 -29.69
CA GLU A 25 -25.38 -24.65 -29.67
C GLU A 25 -23.94 -25.03 -29.29
N THR A 26 -23.92 -25.66 -28.14
CA THR A 26 -23.19 -26.88 -27.65
C THR A 26 -21.98 -27.39 -28.41
N THR A 27 -20.84 -27.42 -27.72
CA THR A 27 -19.90 -28.56 -27.75
C THR A 27 -19.21 -28.66 -26.38
N ASP A 28 -19.34 -29.83 -25.74
CA ASP A 28 -18.69 -30.25 -24.53
C ASP A 28 -17.16 -30.13 -24.64
N THR A 29 -16.53 -29.37 -23.76
CA THR A 29 -15.13 -29.61 -23.41
C THR A 29 -14.98 -29.32 -21.91
N LYS A 30 -14.73 -30.40 -21.20
CA LYS A 30 -14.42 -30.51 -19.79
C LYS A 30 -13.22 -29.59 -19.45
N THR A 31 -13.46 -28.44 -18.82
CA THR A 31 -12.42 -27.61 -18.23
C THR A 31 -12.55 -27.71 -16.72
N GLU A 32 -11.47 -28.13 -16.08
CA GLU A 32 -11.29 -28.22 -14.65
C GLU A 32 -11.67 -26.89 -13.97
N GLU A 33 -12.60 -26.97 -13.03
CA GLU A 33 -12.92 -25.89 -12.12
C GLU A 33 -11.73 -25.63 -11.22
N THR A 34 -10.99 -24.56 -11.50
CA THR A 34 -10.12 -23.94 -10.50
C THR A 34 -11.01 -23.23 -9.51
N LYS A 35 -11.20 -23.85 -8.35
CA LYS A 35 -11.88 -23.30 -7.21
C LYS A 35 -11.15 -22.04 -6.75
N THR A 36 -11.66 -20.89 -7.13
CA THR A 36 -11.26 -19.61 -6.52
C THR A 36 -11.79 -19.63 -5.09
N GLU A 37 -10.91 -19.79 -4.12
CA GLU A 37 -11.26 -19.60 -2.71
C GLU A 37 -11.57 -18.12 -2.51
N ASP A 38 -12.83 -17.85 -2.21
CA ASP A 38 -13.33 -16.58 -1.71
C ASP A 38 -12.61 -16.28 -0.37
N PRO A 39 -11.94 -15.12 -0.22
CA PRO A 39 -11.32 -14.79 1.05
C PRO A 39 -12.41 -14.71 2.12
N ALA A 40 -12.27 -15.51 3.16
CA ALA A 40 -13.15 -15.51 4.32
C ALA A 40 -13.32 -14.09 4.85
N PRO A 41 -14.52 -13.69 5.32
CA PRO A 41 -14.73 -12.40 5.94
C PRO A 41 -13.79 -12.27 7.15
N ALA A 42 -13.01 -11.19 7.18
CA ALA A 42 -12.19 -10.86 8.32
C ALA A 42 -13.12 -10.73 9.54
N GLU A 43 -12.91 -11.57 10.55
CA GLU A 43 -13.60 -11.44 11.84
C GLU A 43 -13.28 -10.05 12.39
N GLU A 44 -14.31 -9.24 12.63
CA GLU A 44 -14.20 -7.99 13.37
C GLU A 44 -13.76 -8.31 14.80
N THR A 45 -12.44 -8.36 15.00
CA THR A 45 -11.86 -8.39 16.34
C THR A 45 -12.08 -7.01 16.95
N THR A 46 -12.95 -6.92 17.95
CA THR A 46 -13.13 -5.76 18.83
C THR A 46 -11.94 -5.64 19.78
N GLY A 47 -10.73 -5.62 19.22
CA GLY A 47 -9.45 -5.39 19.86
C GLY A 47 -8.82 -4.12 19.31
N GLU A 48 -7.96 -3.49 20.09
CA GLU A 48 -7.12 -2.38 19.65
C GLU A 48 -6.38 -2.77 18.36
N LYS A 49 -6.56 -1.97 17.29
CA LYS A 49 -5.95 -2.26 16.00
C LYS A 49 -4.43 -2.29 16.12
N MET A 50 -3.79 -3.19 15.40
CA MET A 50 -2.33 -3.24 15.32
C MET A 50 -1.82 -1.93 14.73
N TYR A 51 -1.01 -1.19 15.48
CA TYR A 51 -0.40 0.06 15.04
C TYR A 51 0.98 -0.18 14.42
N ILE A 52 1.19 0.31 13.19
CA ILE A 52 2.42 0.14 12.41
C ILE A 52 2.82 1.48 11.78
N PRO A 53 3.82 2.20 12.32
CA PRO A 53 4.37 3.37 11.65
C PRO A 53 5.13 2.98 10.38
N VAL A 54 4.96 3.77 9.33
CA VAL A 54 5.63 3.64 8.03
C VAL A 54 6.45 4.91 7.81
N MET A 55 7.75 4.82 8.06
CA MET A 55 8.66 5.97 8.04
C MET A 55 9.41 6.04 6.73
N ALA A 56 9.08 7.05 5.92
CA ALA A 56 9.66 7.31 4.61
C ALA A 56 10.89 8.20 4.67
N LYS A 57 11.64 8.32 3.55
CA LYS A 57 12.77 9.26 3.44
C LYS A 57 12.33 10.70 3.21
N GLY A 58 11.10 10.90 2.78
CA GLY A 58 10.53 12.22 2.52
C GLY A 58 9.02 12.15 2.41
N PHE A 59 8.39 13.30 2.41
CA PHE A 59 6.94 13.39 2.33
C PHE A 59 6.47 14.14 1.07
N GLN A 60 7.26 15.09 0.58
CA GLN A 60 6.85 16.03 -0.48
C GLN A 60 6.89 15.44 -1.89
N HIS A 61 7.74 14.45 -2.15
CA HIS A 61 7.92 13.89 -3.47
C HIS A 61 6.75 12.97 -3.86
N GLN A 62 6.32 13.02 -5.13
CA GLN A 62 5.21 12.20 -5.66
C GLN A 62 5.39 10.69 -5.42
N PHE A 63 6.63 10.21 -5.45
CA PHE A 63 6.94 8.82 -5.14
C PHE A 63 6.45 8.45 -3.73
N TRP A 64 6.80 9.25 -2.71
CA TRP A 64 6.39 9.00 -1.33
C TRP A 64 4.88 9.15 -1.12
N GLN A 65 4.23 10.04 -1.85
CA GLN A 65 2.76 10.16 -1.83
C GLN A 65 2.08 8.90 -2.40
N ALA A 66 2.66 8.29 -3.43
CA ALA A 66 2.16 7.01 -3.97
C ALA A 66 2.38 5.86 -2.98
N VAL A 67 3.54 5.84 -2.29
CA VAL A 67 3.83 4.86 -1.23
C VAL A 67 2.85 5.03 -0.06
N ALA A 68 2.60 6.27 0.39
CA ALA A 68 1.63 6.57 1.44
C ALA A 68 0.25 6.02 1.09
N LYS A 69 -0.24 6.32 -0.11
CA LYS A 69 -1.54 5.82 -0.56
C LYS A 69 -1.60 4.29 -0.59
N GLY A 70 -0.57 3.63 -1.12
CA GLY A 70 -0.51 2.17 -1.14
C GLY A 70 -0.50 1.56 0.27
N SER A 71 0.20 2.21 1.21
CA SER A 71 0.23 1.80 2.61
C SER A 71 -1.13 1.96 3.29
N GLU A 72 -1.83 3.07 3.04
CA GLU A 72 -3.18 3.32 3.55
C GLU A 72 -4.20 2.31 3.00
N ASP A 73 -4.13 2.00 1.70
CA ASP A 73 -5.00 1.01 1.08
C ASP A 73 -4.75 -0.39 1.70
N ALA A 74 -3.48 -0.80 1.85
CA ALA A 74 -3.11 -2.06 2.49
C ALA A 74 -3.56 -2.12 3.95
N ALA A 75 -3.40 -1.03 4.71
CA ALA A 75 -3.83 -0.96 6.10
C ALA A 75 -5.34 -1.15 6.25
N LYS A 76 -6.11 -0.58 5.32
CA LYS A 76 -7.57 -0.75 5.27
C LYS A 76 -7.96 -2.19 4.98
N ASP A 77 -7.30 -2.82 4.01
CA ASP A 77 -7.59 -4.21 3.62
C ASP A 77 -7.21 -5.20 4.72
N LEU A 78 -6.13 -4.92 5.46
CA LEU A 78 -5.63 -5.76 6.55
C LEU A 78 -6.25 -5.44 7.93
N GLY A 79 -7.06 -4.38 8.03
CA GLY A 79 -7.67 -3.97 9.29
C GLY A 79 -6.68 -3.44 10.34
N VAL A 80 -5.50 -2.97 9.93
CA VAL A 80 -4.48 -2.40 10.81
C VAL A 80 -4.53 -0.86 10.79
N GLU A 81 -3.87 -0.23 11.76
CA GLU A 81 -3.68 1.21 11.81
C GLU A 81 -2.24 1.54 11.42
N ILE A 82 -2.06 2.47 10.49
CA ILE A 82 -0.74 2.97 10.12
C ILE A 82 -0.61 4.47 10.39
N TYR A 83 0.61 4.90 10.56
CA TYR A 83 1.02 6.30 10.49
C TYR A 83 2.14 6.42 9.46
N PHE A 84 1.85 7.08 8.34
CA PHE A 84 2.83 7.33 7.30
C PHE A 84 3.38 8.74 7.43
N ASP A 85 4.70 8.88 7.52
CA ASP A 85 5.36 10.18 7.55
C ASP A 85 6.82 10.08 7.10
N GLY A 86 7.46 11.24 6.92
CA GLY A 86 8.86 11.37 6.57
C GLY A 86 9.31 12.83 6.70
N PRO A 87 10.62 13.10 6.74
CA PRO A 87 11.14 14.46 6.83
C PRO A 87 10.78 15.29 5.60
N ALA A 88 10.88 16.61 5.70
CA ALA A 88 10.58 17.52 4.60
C ALA A 88 11.56 17.35 3.42
N SER A 89 12.76 16.84 3.67
CA SER A 89 13.81 16.60 2.68
C SER A 89 14.56 15.31 2.98
N GLU A 90 14.99 14.60 1.93
CA GLU A 90 15.81 13.38 2.04
C GLU A 90 17.24 13.63 2.56
N THR A 91 17.59 14.86 2.89
CA THR A 91 18.85 15.23 3.53
C THR A 91 18.75 15.42 5.04
N GLU A 92 17.52 15.37 5.59
CA GLU A 92 17.26 15.65 7.01
C GLU A 92 17.30 14.40 7.87
N ILE A 93 18.51 13.81 7.99
CA ILE A 93 18.71 12.54 8.70
C ILE A 93 18.28 12.66 10.18
N ASP A 94 18.69 13.72 10.88
CA ASP A 94 18.35 13.93 12.29
C ASP A 94 16.84 14.10 12.50
N ALA A 95 16.15 14.72 11.55
CA ALA A 95 14.70 14.82 11.60
C ALA A 95 14.05 13.44 11.50
N GLN A 96 14.48 12.61 10.56
CA GLN A 96 13.97 11.24 10.43
C GLN A 96 14.23 10.42 11.71
N VAL A 97 15.44 10.46 12.25
CA VAL A 97 15.80 9.77 13.51
C VAL A 97 14.85 10.17 14.64
N ASN A 98 14.57 11.46 14.80
CA ASN A 98 13.67 11.95 15.85
C ASN A 98 12.21 11.51 15.62
N MET A 99 11.76 11.47 14.36
CA MET A 99 10.43 10.97 14.00
C MET A 99 10.30 9.47 14.34
N VAL A 100 11.29 8.67 13.95
CA VAL A 100 11.30 7.23 14.25
C VAL A 100 11.30 6.96 15.75
N LYS A 101 12.10 7.69 16.54
CA LYS A 101 12.11 7.60 18.01
C LYS A 101 10.74 7.97 18.62
N THR A 102 10.09 8.98 18.07
CA THR A 102 8.75 9.39 18.50
C THR A 102 7.73 8.29 18.28
N GLU A 103 7.80 7.63 17.13
CA GLU A 103 6.88 6.53 16.81
C GLU A 103 7.19 5.26 17.63
N LEU A 104 8.47 4.96 17.85
CA LEU A 104 8.89 3.84 18.69
C LEU A 104 8.40 3.99 20.14
N ALA A 105 8.36 5.20 20.67
CA ALA A 105 7.86 5.49 22.01
C ALA A 105 6.36 5.13 22.20
N LYS A 106 5.60 4.99 21.11
CA LYS A 106 4.20 4.55 21.14
C LYS A 106 4.05 3.03 21.24
N ASN A 107 5.15 2.29 21.32
CA ASN A 107 5.18 0.81 21.36
C ASN A 107 4.42 0.14 20.19
N PRO A 108 4.78 0.44 18.94
CA PRO A 108 4.12 -0.15 17.78
C PRO A 108 4.31 -1.67 17.76
N LYS A 109 3.45 -2.38 17.05
CA LYS A 109 3.56 -3.85 16.89
C LYS A 109 4.57 -4.27 15.83
N ALA A 110 4.87 -3.37 14.90
CA ALA A 110 5.93 -3.49 13.88
C ALA A 110 6.25 -2.09 13.37
N MET A 111 7.31 -1.93 12.60
CA MET A 111 7.66 -0.68 11.93
C MET A 111 8.12 -0.96 10.50
N ALA A 112 7.71 -0.15 9.54
CA ALA A 112 8.30 -0.10 8.21
C ALA A 112 9.19 1.15 8.11
N LEU A 113 10.44 0.97 7.65
CA LEU A 113 11.45 2.04 7.63
C LEU A 113 12.22 2.08 6.31
N ALA A 114 12.17 3.21 5.63
CA ALA A 114 13.09 3.57 4.56
C ALA A 114 14.15 4.52 5.13
N ALA A 115 15.30 3.99 5.57
CA ALA A 115 16.31 4.76 6.26
C ALA A 115 17.04 5.75 5.33
N LEU A 116 17.17 7.01 5.72
CA LEU A 116 18.05 7.99 5.08
C LEU A 116 19.52 7.67 5.30
N SER A 117 19.85 7.17 6.48
CA SER A 117 21.17 6.70 6.85
C SER A 117 21.04 5.45 7.68
N THR A 118 21.63 4.37 7.20
CA THR A 118 21.65 3.08 7.89
C THR A 118 22.41 3.16 9.22
N ASP A 119 23.47 3.93 9.26
CA ASP A 119 24.28 4.12 10.49
C ASP A 119 23.51 4.92 11.54
N ALA A 120 22.76 5.94 11.13
CA ALA A 120 22.03 6.80 12.06
C ALA A 120 20.85 6.09 12.76
N VAL A 121 20.34 5.01 12.19
CA VAL A 121 19.22 4.25 12.77
C VAL A 121 19.65 3.00 13.53
N THR A 122 20.95 2.67 13.59
CA THR A 122 21.46 1.45 14.23
C THR A 122 20.99 1.31 15.67
N GLU A 123 21.16 2.34 16.51
CA GLU A 123 20.73 2.33 17.92
C GLU A 123 19.21 2.11 18.06
N ILE A 124 18.43 2.65 17.12
CA ILE A 124 16.97 2.48 17.11
C ILE A 124 16.59 1.04 16.76
N LEU A 125 17.31 0.43 15.83
CA LEU A 125 17.09 -0.97 15.45
C LEU A 125 17.43 -1.92 16.60
N GLU A 126 18.50 -1.63 17.35
CA GLU A 126 18.85 -2.36 18.57
C GLU A 126 17.72 -2.24 19.61
N GLU A 127 17.20 -1.03 19.84
CA GLU A 127 16.07 -0.81 20.75
C GLU A 127 14.81 -1.56 20.28
N CYS A 128 14.53 -1.59 18.97
CA CYS A 128 13.42 -2.36 18.41
C CYS A 128 13.59 -3.86 18.69
N ALA A 129 14.81 -4.39 18.49
CA ALA A 129 15.12 -5.79 18.78
C ALA A 129 14.94 -6.14 20.26
N GLU A 130 15.40 -5.30 21.18
CA GLU A 130 15.22 -5.47 22.62
C GLU A 130 13.73 -5.50 23.03
N LYS A 131 12.91 -4.69 22.35
CA LYS A 131 11.46 -4.60 22.57
C LYS A 131 10.67 -5.66 21.80
N ASN A 132 11.32 -6.50 21.00
CA ASN A 132 10.69 -7.45 20.08
C ASN A 132 9.72 -6.76 19.09
N ILE A 133 10.07 -5.60 18.58
CA ILE A 133 9.35 -4.86 17.56
C ILE A 133 10.04 -5.17 16.21
N PRO A 134 9.41 -5.96 15.31
CA PRO A 134 9.99 -6.26 14.01
C PRO A 134 10.04 -4.98 13.15
N VAL A 135 11.17 -4.80 12.47
CA VAL A 135 11.37 -3.69 11.52
C VAL A 135 11.55 -4.25 10.11
N ILE A 136 10.76 -3.75 9.18
CA ILE A 136 10.83 -4.10 7.76
C ILE A 136 11.47 -2.92 7.02
N GLY A 137 12.66 -3.15 6.44
CA GLY A 137 13.29 -2.19 5.53
C GLY A 137 12.59 -2.17 4.18
N PHE A 138 12.36 -0.99 3.62
CA PHE A 138 11.86 -0.82 2.27
C PHE A 138 12.57 0.34 1.55
N ASP A 139 12.62 0.32 0.22
CA ASP A 139 13.36 1.27 -0.62
C ASP A 139 14.87 1.32 -0.32
N SER A 140 15.26 1.52 0.91
CA SER A 140 16.63 1.35 1.41
C SER A 140 16.63 0.28 2.50
N GLY A 141 17.60 -0.64 2.44
CA GLY A 141 17.81 -1.62 3.49
C GLY A 141 18.13 -0.99 4.84
N VAL A 142 17.89 -1.73 5.90
CA VAL A 142 18.31 -1.40 7.28
C VAL A 142 19.32 -2.43 7.77
N PRO A 143 20.30 -2.05 8.61
CA PRO A 143 21.24 -3.01 9.18
C PRO A 143 20.51 -4.07 10.00
N GLY A 144 20.92 -5.32 9.86
CA GLY A 144 20.33 -6.42 10.62
C GLY A 144 18.95 -6.88 10.14
N ASP A 145 18.50 -6.42 8.99
CA ASP A 145 17.34 -7.00 8.32
C ASP A 145 17.64 -8.45 7.95
N THR A 146 17.10 -9.36 8.73
CA THR A 146 17.26 -10.82 8.56
C THR A 146 15.96 -11.48 8.12
N THR A 147 15.03 -10.74 7.55
CA THR A 147 13.86 -11.31 6.90
C THR A 147 14.28 -11.94 5.57
N GLY A 148 14.99 -13.02 5.63
CA GLY A 148 15.28 -13.94 4.55
C GLY A 148 14.27 -15.07 4.54
#